data_3624d7b8d22943ab5737ed19de90ec1e
#
_entry.id   3624d7b8d22943ab5737ed19de90ec1e
#
_cell.length_a   1.000
_cell.length_b   1.000
_cell.length_c   1.000
_cell.angle_alpha   90.00
_cell.angle_beta   90.00
_cell.angle_gamma   90.00
#
_symmetry.space_group_name_H-M   'P 1'
#
loop_
_entity.id
_entity.type
_entity.pdbx_description
1 polymer ?
#
loop_
_entity_poly.entity_id
_entity_poly.type
_entity_poly.pdbx_seq_one_letter_code
_entity_poly.pdbx_strand_id
1 'polypeptide(L)'
;MVYRRTHQVVKRLAARRSAILAAARDAAADGGMAAVQIAPVAVRANVAAGTVYRYFPSKADLISELIADVSRDELAAIRRAADAAPGPSSALAAAVTTVAVHVLSQRKLAWGILAEPVDVDVTASRLASRREIAGLPAATQ
;
A
#
# COMPACT_ATOMS: atom_id res chain seq x y z
N MET A 1 -34.06 -8.54 -7.52
CA MET A 1 -33.68 -7.19 -7.94
C MET A 1 -32.93 -6.38 -6.88
N VAL A 2 -33.30 -6.48 -5.61
CA VAL A 2 -32.60 -5.81 -4.49
C VAL A 2 -31.13 -6.25 -4.40
N TYR A 3 -30.82 -7.52 -4.54
CA TYR A 3 -29.47 -8.11 -4.48
C TYR A 3 -28.49 -7.54 -5.54
N ARG A 4 -28.93 -7.36 -6.79
CA ARG A 4 -28.10 -6.77 -7.86
C ARG A 4 -27.76 -5.31 -7.60
N ARG A 5 -28.70 -4.55 -7.04
CA ARG A 5 -28.50 -3.12 -6.72
C ARG A 5 -27.49 -2.95 -5.59
N THR A 6 -27.56 -3.80 -4.58
CA THR A 6 -26.62 -3.81 -3.45
C THR A 6 -25.20 -4.15 -3.92
N HIS A 7 -25.05 -5.15 -4.79
CA HIS A 7 -23.74 -5.55 -5.33
C HIS A 7 -23.09 -4.44 -6.19
N GLN A 8 -23.87 -3.72 -6.98
CA GLN A 8 -23.37 -2.57 -7.75
C GLN A 8 -22.95 -1.40 -6.85
N VAL A 9 -23.70 -1.12 -5.78
CA VAL A 9 -23.36 -0.09 -4.80
C VAL A 9 -22.05 -0.43 -4.09
N VAL A 10 -21.90 -1.66 -3.61
CA VAL A 10 -20.66 -2.14 -2.97
C VAL A 10 -19.47 -2.01 -3.92
N LYS A 11 -19.62 -2.41 -5.19
CA LYS A 11 -18.55 -2.24 -6.21
C LYS A 11 -18.16 -0.78 -6.44
N ARG A 12 -19.13 0.13 -6.49
CA ARG A 12 -18.85 1.56 -6.66
C ARG A 12 -18.12 2.16 -5.46
N LEU A 13 -18.51 1.76 -4.25
CA LEU A 13 -17.84 2.20 -3.02
C LEU A 13 -16.39 1.68 -2.97
N ALA A 14 -16.19 0.41 -3.27
CA ALA A 14 -14.84 -0.18 -3.34
C ALA A 14 -13.98 0.49 -4.42
N ALA A 15 -14.53 0.77 -5.61
CA ALA A 15 -13.82 1.45 -6.68
C ALA A 15 -13.40 2.87 -6.30
N ARG A 16 -14.25 3.62 -5.61
CA ARG A 16 -13.90 4.96 -5.11
C ARG A 16 -12.81 4.92 -4.04
N ARG A 17 -12.91 3.99 -3.09
CA ARG A 17 -11.88 3.78 -2.08
C ARG A 17 -10.52 3.49 -2.73
N SER A 18 -10.50 2.58 -3.69
CA SER A 18 -9.30 2.22 -4.45
C SER A 18 -8.73 3.40 -5.25
N ALA A 19 -9.58 4.23 -5.85
CA ALA A 19 -9.15 5.42 -6.58
C ALA A 19 -8.49 6.47 -5.65
N ILE A 20 -9.00 6.64 -4.44
CA ILE A 20 -8.39 7.53 -3.44
C ILE A 20 -7.03 7.00 -2.99
N LEU A 21 -6.90 5.69 -2.72
CA LEU A 21 -5.62 5.07 -2.37
C LEU A 21 -4.61 5.15 -3.50
N ALA A 22 -5.03 4.94 -4.75
CA ALA A 22 -4.17 5.11 -5.92
C ALA A 22 -3.66 6.55 -6.05
N ALA A 23 -4.53 7.54 -5.86
CA ALA A 23 -4.16 8.96 -5.86
C ALA A 23 -3.18 9.31 -4.74
N ALA A 24 -3.35 8.74 -3.55
CA ALA A 24 -2.43 8.90 -2.42
C ALA A 24 -1.06 8.26 -2.72
N ARG A 25 -1.04 7.07 -3.33
CA ARG A 25 0.18 6.38 -3.76
C ARG A 25 0.95 7.22 -4.79
N ASP A 26 0.28 7.76 -5.79
CA ASP A 26 0.89 8.63 -6.79
C ASP A 26 1.45 9.90 -6.16
N ALA A 27 0.73 10.53 -5.23
CA ALA A 27 1.23 11.69 -4.50
C ALA A 27 2.50 11.36 -3.71
N ALA A 28 2.54 10.21 -3.03
CA ALA A 28 3.71 9.75 -2.29
C ALA A 28 4.89 9.38 -3.21
N ALA A 29 4.63 8.82 -4.37
CA ALA A 29 5.66 8.52 -5.37
C ALA A 29 6.30 9.79 -5.94
N ASP A 30 5.49 10.84 -6.16
CA ASP A 30 5.96 12.13 -6.71
C ASP A 30 6.70 12.97 -5.66
N GLY A 31 6.20 13.05 -4.45
CA GLY A 31 6.65 14.01 -3.43
C GLY A 31 6.97 13.46 -2.04
N GLY A 32 6.97 12.12 -1.85
CA GLY A 32 7.13 11.50 -0.53
C GLY A 32 5.83 11.56 0.31
N MET A 33 5.91 11.11 1.56
CA MET A 33 4.74 11.11 2.45
C MET A 33 4.21 12.51 2.76
N ALA A 34 5.06 13.52 2.74
CA ALA A 34 4.66 14.92 2.92
C ALA A 34 3.68 15.40 1.84
N ALA A 35 3.72 14.84 0.64
CA ALA A 35 2.79 15.15 -0.44
C ALA A 35 1.41 14.50 -0.29
N VAL A 36 1.26 13.52 0.60
CA VAL A 36 -0.04 12.87 0.89
C VAL A 36 -0.87 13.78 1.79
N GLN A 37 -1.60 14.69 1.15
CA GLN A 37 -2.52 15.63 1.79
C GLN A 37 -3.92 15.44 1.24
N ILE A 38 -4.95 15.63 2.09
CA ILE A 38 -6.35 15.34 1.73
C ILE A 38 -6.80 16.09 0.47
N ALA A 39 -6.55 17.40 0.39
CA ALA A 39 -7.00 18.19 -0.75
C ALA A 39 -6.31 17.79 -2.08
N PRO A 40 -4.98 17.68 -2.19
CA PRO A 40 -4.32 17.17 -3.38
C PRO A 40 -4.75 15.76 -3.78
N VAL A 41 -4.93 14.86 -2.82
CA VAL A 41 -5.40 13.48 -3.08
C VAL A 41 -6.82 13.49 -3.62
N ALA A 42 -7.71 14.30 -3.06
CA ALA A 42 -9.08 14.46 -3.54
C ALA A 42 -9.12 14.94 -5.00
N VAL A 43 -8.31 15.95 -5.34
CA VAL A 43 -8.18 16.44 -6.72
C VAL A 43 -7.71 15.34 -7.67
N ARG A 44 -6.66 14.61 -7.31
CA ARG A 44 -6.13 13.49 -8.14
C ARG A 44 -7.16 12.36 -8.31
N ALA A 45 -7.92 12.05 -7.27
CA ALA A 45 -8.96 11.02 -7.28
C ALA A 45 -10.27 11.49 -7.95
N ASN A 46 -10.34 12.76 -8.36
CA ASN A 46 -11.54 13.40 -8.90
C ASN A 46 -12.77 13.28 -7.98
N VAL A 47 -12.55 13.56 -6.70
CA VAL A 47 -13.61 13.57 -5.66
C VAL A 47 -13.50 14.82 -4.80
N ALA A 48 -14.57 15.15 -4.07
CA ALA A 48 -14.52 16.20 -3.06
C ALA A 48 -13.73 15.75 -1.83
N ALA A 49 -13.08 16.68 -1.12
CA ALA A 49 -12.35 16.38 0.13
C ALA A 49 -13.24 15.69 1.18
N GLY A 50 -14.51 16.09 1.29
CA GLY A 50 -15.48 15.43 2.16
C GLY A 50 -15.73 13.97 1.80
N THR A 51 -15.59 13.62 0.52
CA THR A 51 -15.67 12.22 0.07
C THR A 51 -14.47 11.42 0.57
N VAL A 52 -13.26 11.99 0.54
CA VAL A 52 -12.06 11.34 1.11
C VAL A 52 -12.28 11.04 2.60
N TYR A 53 -12.77 12.00 3.38
CA TYR A 53 -13.05 11.82 4.81
C TYR A 53 -14.13 10.78 5.11
N ARG A 54 -15.03 10.50 4.18
CA ARG A 54 -16.03 9.41 4.34
C ARG A 54 -15.39 8.02 4.30
N TYR A 55 -14.29 7.86 3.57
CA TYR A 55 -13.56 6.58 3.47
C TYR A 55 -12.40 6.49 4.46
N PHE A 56 -11.78 7.61 4.74
CA PHE A 56 -10.60 7.73 5.61
C PHE A 56 -10.85 8.91 6.56
N PRO A 57 -11.34 8.65 7.79
CA PRO A 57 -11.78 9.69 8.72
C PRO A 57 -10.70 10.72 9.07
N SER A 58 -9.42 10.35 8.96
CA SER A 58 -8.29 11.25 9.17
C SER A 58 -7.20 11.05 8.11
N LYS A 59 -6.27 12.00 8.03
CA LYS A 59 -5.05 11.84 7.23
C LYS A 59 -4.22 10.65 7.69
N ALA A 60 -4.16 10.39 8.99
CA ALA A 60 -3.46 9.25 9.56
C ALA A 60 -4.07 7.92 9.08
N ASP A 61 -5.39 7.82 9.02
CA ASP A 61 -6.08 6.66 8.47
C ASP A 61 -5.75 6.45 6.99
N LEU A 62 -5.74 7.52 6.19
CA LEU A 62 -5.36 7.44 4.78
C LEU A 62 -3.91 6.94 4.60
N ILE A 63 -2.98 7.46 5.39
CA ILE A 63 -1.58 7.06 5.35
C ILE A 63 -1.40 5.62 5.82
N SER A 64 -2.07 5.21 6.88
CA SER A 64 -2.03 3.84 7.39
C SER A 64 -2.51 2.83 6.35
N GLU A 65 -3.63 3.14 5.70
CA GLU A 65 -4.18 2.30 4.64
C GLU A 65 -3.29 2.28 3.38
N LEU A 66 -2.68 3.42 3.04
CA LEU A 66 -1.70 3.49 1.95
C LEU A 66 -0.50 2.57 2.22
N ILE A 67 0.06 2.63 3.42
CA ILE A 67 1.19 1.78 3.81
C ILE A 67 0.79 0.30 3.77
N ALA A 68 -0.39 -0.04 4.29
CA ALA A 68 -0.90 -1.41 4.26
C ALA A 68 -1.11 -1.92 2.83
N ASP A 69 -1.63 -1.06 1.95
CA ASP A 69 -1.88 -1.38 0.55
C ASP A 69 -0.58 -1.65 -0.22
N VAL A 70 0.40 -0.76 -0.09
CA VAL A 70 1.74 -0.92 -0.68
C VAL A 70 2.43 -2.18 -0.16
N SER A 71 2.37 -2.42 1.14
CA SER A 71 2.99 -3.61 1.77
C SER A 71 2.35 -4.91 1.29
N ARG A 72 1.03 -4.96 1.12
CA ARG A 72 0.34 -6.13 0.56
C ARG A 72 0.79 -6.44 -0.87
N ASP A 73 0.88 -5.41 -1.71
CA ASP A 73 1.32 -5.55 -3.10
C ASP A 73 2.76 -6.05 -3.19
N GLU A 74 3.64 -5.47 -2.37
CA GLU A 74 5.04 -5.87 -2.31
C GLU A 74 5.19 -7.31 -1.83
N LEU A 75 4.52 -7.69 -0.75
CA LEU A 75 4.54 -9.04 -0.23
C LEU A 75 4.01 -10.06 -1.26
N ALA A 76 2.94 -9.73 -1.97
CA ALA A 76 2.41 -10.55 -3.04
C ALA A 76 3.42 -10.71 -4.20
N ALA A 77 4.13 -9.65 -4.57
CA ALA A 77 5.17 -9.70 -5.60
C ALA A 77 6.37 -10.56 -5.17
N ILE A 78 6.81 -10.42 -3.92
CA ILE A 78 7.89 -11.24 -3.34
C ILE A 78 7.51 -12.72 -3.34
N ARG A 79 6.30 -13.05 -2.89
CA ARG A 79 5.81 -14.44 -2.88
C ARG A 79 5.77 -15.03 -4.27
N ARG A 80 5.20 -14.31 -5.25
CA ARG A 80 5.17 -14.77 -6.66
C ARG A 80 6.57 -15.02 -7.22
N ALA A 81 7.53 -14.14 -6.95
CA ALA A 81 8.90 -14.29 -7.42
C ALA A 81 9.60 -15.49 -6.77
N ALA A 82 9.38 -15.68 -5.46
CA ALA A 82 9.95 -16.82 -4.74
C ALA A 82 9.34 -18.16 -5.18
N ASP A 83 8.02 -18.21 -5.37
CA ASP A 83 7.30 -19.43 -5.79
C ASP A 83 7.66 -19.87 -7.22
N ALA A 84 8.00 -18.92 -8.09
CA ALA A 84 8.43 -19.20 -9.46
C ALA A 84 9.89 -19.67 -9.55
N ALA A 85 10.68 -19.57 -8.48
CA ALA A 85 12.09 -19.92 -8.47
C ALA A 85 12.29 -21.45 -8.31
N PRO A 86 13.32 -22.04 -8.95
CA PRO A 86 13.50 -23.49 -8.99
C PRO A 86 14.05 -24.11 -7.70
N GLY A 87 14.45 -23.31 -6.71
CA GLY A 87 14.97 -23.81 -5.44
C GLY A 87 15.17 -22.72 -4.38
N PRO A 88 15.52 -23.10 -3.14
CA PRO A 88 15.56 -22.17 -2.00
C PRO A 88 16.51 -20.96 -2.19
N SER A 89 17.71 -21.20 -2.71
CA SER A 89 18.68 -20.11 -2.94
C SER A 89 18.22 -19.12 -4.01
N SER A 90 17.64 -19.63 -5.09
CA SER A 90 17.07 -18.80 -6.15
C SER A 90 15.78 -18.10 -5.71
N ALA A 91 14.98 -18.72 -4.84
CA ALA A 91 13.81 -18.07 -4.23
C ALA A 91 14.23 -16.89 -3.37
N LEU A 92 15.27 -17.03 -2.54
CA LEU A 92 15.81 -15.94 -1.75
C LEU A 92 16.36 -14.82 -2.65
N ALA A 93 17.14 -15.16 -3.67
CA ALA A 93 17.65 -14.17 -4.63
C ALA A 93 16.53 -13.42 -5.36
N ALA A 94 15.47 -14.13 -5.78
CA ALA A 94 14.30 -13.53 -6.42
C ALA A 94 13.55 -12.59 -5.46
N ALA A 95 13.39 -12.96 -4.21
CA ALA A 95 12.76 -12.12 -3.18
C ALA A 95 13.55 -10.82 -2.96
N VAL A 96 14.88 -10.93 -2.76
CA VAL A 96 15.76 -9.76 -2.57
C VAL A 96 15.76 -8.85 -3.80
N THR A 97 15.83 -9.43 -4.99
CA THR A 97 15.78 -8.68 -6.25
C THR A 97 14.45 -7.92 -6.39
N THR A 98 13.34 -8.55 -6.05
CA THR A 98 12.00 -7.92 -6.11
C THR A 98 11.94 -6.71 -5.19
N VAL A 99 12.39 -6.83 -3.96
CA VAL A 99 12.46 -5.69 -3.01
C VAL A 99 13.36 -4.57 -3.56
N ALA A 100 14.55 -4.91 -4.04
CA ALA A 100 15.48 -3.93 -4.58
C ALA A 100 14.90 -3.17 -5.78
N VAL A 101 14.25 -3.87 -6.70
CA VAL A 101 13.58 -3.25 -7.86
C VAL A 101 12.47 -2.31 -7.41
N HIS A 102 11.63 -2.69 -6.46
CA HIS A 102 10.56 -1.85 -5.95
C HIS A 102 11.09 -0.60 -5.25
N VAL A 103 12.08 -0.74 -4.37
CA VAL A 103 12.71 0.39 -3.67
C VAL A 103 13.34 1.37 -4.67
N LEU A 104 14.05 0.86 -5.67
CA LEU A 104 14.73 1.70 -6.65
C LEU A 104 13.76 2.39 -7.61
N SER A 105 12.67 1.74 -7.98
CA SER A 105 11.65 2.30 -8.88
C SER A 105 10.76 3.36 -8.22
N GLN A 106 10.55 3.28 -6.91
CA GLN A 106 9.68 4.19 -6.14
C GLN A 106 10.38 4.74 -4.91
N ARG A 107 11.56 5.32 -5.08
CA ARG A 107 12.45 5.75 -3.98
C ARG A 107 11.78 6.64 -2.95
N LYS A 108 10.99 7.65 -3.38
CA LYS A 108 10.33 8.59 -2.46
C LYS A 108 9.26 7.90 -1.62
N LEU A 109 8.47 7.04 -2.24
CA LEU A 109 7.46 6.24 -1.54
C LEU A 109 8.13 5.25 -0.57
N ALA A 110 9.14 4.52 -1.02
CA ALA A 110 9.88 3.57 -0.19
C ALA A 110 10.54 4.27 0.99
N TRP A 111 11.19 5.41 0.78
CA TRP A 111 11.78 6.21 1.85
C TRP A 111 10.73 6.68 2.86
N GLY A 112 9.59 7.20 2.38
CA GLY A 112 8.49 7.63 3.23
C GLY A 112 7.94 6.49 4.11
N ILE A 113 7.82 5.28 3.55
CA ILE A 113 7.35 4.11 4.30
C ILE A 113 8.40 3.62 5.32
N LEU A 114 9.68 3.66 4.97
CA LEU A 114 10.73 3.04 5.76
C LEU A 114 11.36 3.97 6.80
N ALA A 115 11.50 5.25 6.49
CA ALA A 115 12.37 6.16 7.22
C ALA A 115 11.73 7.48 7.69
N GLU A 116 10.68 7.98 7.04
CA GLU A 116 10.06 9.22 7.49
C GLU A 116 9.37 9.03 8.84
N PRO A 117 9.55 9.96 9.82
CA PRO A 117 8.79 9.94 11.06
C PRO A 117 7.31 10.23 10.74
N VAL A 118 6.45 9.35 11.16
CA VAL A 118 5.00 9.49 10.99
C VAL A 118 4.34 9.32 12.37
N ASP A 119 3.16 9.90 12.54
CA ASP A 119 2.39 9.82 13.79
C ASP A 119 2.33 8.40 14.37
N VAL A 120 2.18 8.31 15.69
CA VAL A 120 2.22 7.08 16.49
C VAL A 120 1.32 5.97 15.92
N ASP A 121 0.14 6.33 15.41
CA ASP A 121 -0.82 5.38 14.83
C ASP A 121 -0.32 4.73 13.53
N VAL A 122 0.43 5.49 12.73
CA VAL A 122 1.04 4.96 11.49
C VAL A 122 2.25 4.09 11.79
N THR A 123 2.95 4.36 12.88
CA THR A 123 4.07 3.54 13.35
C THR A 123 3.63 2.11 13.69
N ALA A 124 2.45 1.94 14.27
CA ALA A 124 1.87 0.62 14.56
C ALA A 124 1.63 -0.19 13.27
N SER A 125 1.09 0.45 12.21
CA SER A 125 0.89 -0.20 10.90
C SER A 125 2.21 -0.61 10.25
N ARG A 126 3.26 0.22 10.36
CA ARG A 126 4.60 -0.12 9.89
C ARG A 126 5.20 -1.33 10.60
N LEU A 127 5.04 -1.40 11.92
CA LEU A 127 5.51 -2.52 12.73
C LEU A 127 4.76 -3.82 12.40
N ALA A 128 3.45 -3.75 12.19
CA ALA A 128 2.65 -4.89 11.78
C ALA A 128 3.10 -5.45 10.43
N SER A 129 3.30 -4.59 9.43
CA SER A 129 3.80 -4.98 8.11
C SER A 129 5.19 -5.60 8.16
N ARG A 130 6.10 -5.03 8.97
CA ARG A 130 7.45 -5.60 9.16
C ARG A 130 7.41 -6.97 9.83
N ARG A 131 6.50 -7.19 10.78
CA ARG A 131 6.31 -8.51 11.43
C ARG A 131 5.77 -9.54 10.45
N GLU A 132 4.86 -9.16 9.57
CA GLU A 132 4.32 -10.05 8.55
C GLU A 132 5.39 -10.48 7.55
N ILE A 133 6.26 -9.55 7.12
CA ILE A 133 7.42 -9.86 6.26
C ILE A 133 8.42 -10.76 6.99
N ALA A 134 8.71 -10.49 8.26
CA ALA A 134 9.63 -11.30 9.07
C ALA A 134 9.07 -12.69 9.42
N GLY A 135 7.75 -12.83 9.44
CA GLY A 135 7.05 -14.10 9.69
C GLY A 135 6.87 -14.99 8.46
N LEU A 136 7.39 -14.59 7.29
CA LEU A 136 7.46 -15.49 6.15
C LEU A 136 8.31 -16.72 6.52
N PRO A 137 7.76 -17.96 6.43
CA PRO A 137 8.53 -19.14 6.79
C PRO A 137 9.76 -19.21 5.92
N ALA A 138 10.92 -19.33 6.55
CA ALA A 138 12.11 -19.80 5.87
C ALA A 138 11.69 -21.09 5.15
N ALA A 139 11.87 -21.13 3.83
CA ALA A 139 11.44 -22.23 3.00
C ALA A 139 11.86 -23.54 3.67
N THR A 140 10.87 -24.31 4.09
CA THR A 140 11.07 -25.61 4.71
C THR A 140 11.78 -26.51 3.69
N GLN A 141 12.85 -27.12 4.14
CA GLN A 141 13.67 -28.09 3.40
C GLN A 141 12.83 -29.19 2.79
#